data_1ee3856befe7645b28d46667c4269436
#
_entry.id   1ee3856befe7645b28d46667c4269436
#
_cell.length_a   1.000
_cell.length_b   1.000
_cell.length_c   1.000
_cell.angle_alpha   90.00
_cell.angle_beta   90.00
_cell.angle_gamma   90.00
#
_symmetry.space_group_name_H-M   'P 1'
#
loop_
_entity.id
_entity.type
_entity.pdbx_description
1 polymer ?
#
loop_
_entity_poly.entity_id
_entity_poly.type
_entity_poly.pdbx_seq_one_letter_code
_entity_poly.pdbx_strand_id
1 'polypeptide(L)'
;MANTRELQSRMKSIKDTMKITSAMHMIASSNLQKAKKNLEETEPYFYTLQIMIAGILGHMQGGIEHQYFDERPEIKEADRKKGYIVVTADKGLAGGYNHNVIKLAQEFLDKPGHNELFVLGQLGRSYFQKKNVDVDTSFKYTVQKPTMHRARVIAEKMLDLFNRDRKS
;
A
#
# COMPACT_ATOMS: atom_id res chain seq x y z
N MET A 1 23.41 43.85 17.45
CA MET A 1 22.42 44.37 16.46
C MET A 1 22.51 43.53 15.23
N ALA A 2 21.43 42.90 14.82
CA ALA A 2 21.42 42.12 13.57
C ALA A 2 21.69 43.10 12.41
N ASN A 3 22.68 42.73 11.56
CA ASN A 3 23.08 43.58 10.45
C ASN A 3 21.94 43.62 9.43
N THR A 4 21.54 44.79 8.98
CA THR A 4 20.46 45.02 7.99
C THR A 4 20.64 44.13 6.73
N ARG A 5 21.88 43.90 6.35
CA ARG A 5 22.24 42.99 5.25
C ARG A 5 21.87 41.52 5.52
N GLU A 6 22.05 41.05 6.73
CA GLU A 6 21.66 39.71 7.17
C GLU A 6 20.14 39.56 7.18
N LEU A 7 19.41 40.55 7.68
CA LEU A 7 17.94 40.53 7.64
C LEU A 7 17.42 40.55 6.22
N GLN A 8 17.98 41.34 5.33
CA GLN A 8 17.61 41.31 3.90
C GLN A 8 17.87 39.96 3.24
N SER A 9 19.03 39.35 3.53
CA SER A 9 19.34 38.00 3.04
C SER A 9 18.35 36.95 3.52
N ARG A 10 18.01 36.96 4.81
CA ARG A 10 16.99 36.07 5.39
C ARG A 10 15.61 36.28 4.77
N MET A 11 15.18 37.53 4.61
CA MET A 11 13.91 37.85 3.93
C MET A 11 13.86 37.34 2.51
N LYS A 12 14.95 37.47 1.74
CA LYS A 12 15.05 36.92 0.38
C LYS A 12 14.92 35.40 0.40
N SER A 13 15.68 34.72 1.27
CA SER A 13 15.63 33.27 1.42
C SER A 13 14.22 32.77 1.79
N ILE A 14 13.54 33.45 2.72
CA ILE A 14 12.15 33.10 3.09
C ILE A 14 11.21 33.28 1.90
N LYS A 15 11.30 34.37 1.14
CA LYS A 15 10.48 34.61 -0.06
C LYS A 15 10.69 33.53 -1.12
N ASP A 16 11.93 33.12 -1.34
CA ASP A 16 12.24 32.07 -2.31
C ASP A 16 11.74 30.69 -1.83
N THR A 17 11.87 30.39 -0.55
CA THR A 17 11.27 29.18 0.06
C THR A 17 9.76 29.18 -0.06
N MET A 18 9.09 30.31 0.16
CA MET A 18 7.64 30.43 -0.03
C MET A 18 7.21 30.13 -1.46
N LYS A 19 7.95 30.62 -2.47
CA LYS A 19 7.65 30.33 -3.89
C LYS A 19 7.76 28.82 -4.18
N ILE A 20 8.81 28.18 -3.68
CA ILE A 20 9.01 26.74 -3.85
C ILE A 20 7.87 25.97 -3.17
N THR A 21 7.53 26.32 -1.93
CA THR A 21 6.44 25.66 -1.19
C THR A 21 5.10 25.85 -1.88
N SER A 22 4.83 27.04 -2.42
CA SER A 22 3.61 27.31 -3.19
C SER A 22 3.53 26.45 -4.45
N ALA A 23 4.64 26.32 -5.18
CA ALA A 23 4.70 25.45 -6.35
C ALA A 23 4.47 23.98 -5.99
N MET A 24 5.10 23.50 -4.90
CA MET A 24 4.89 22.15 -4.37
C MET A 24 3.43 21.91 -3.98
N HIS A 25 2.79 22.89 -3.34
CA HIS A 25 1.37 22.82 -2.97
C HIS A 25 0.47 22.68 -4.21
N MET A 26 0.71 23.48 -5.27
CA MET A 26 -0.05 23.38 -6.51
C MET A 26 0.10 22.01 -7.18
N ILE A 27 1.31 21.48 -7.24
CA ILE A 27 1.58 20.13 -7.79
C ILE A 27 0.86 19.06 -6.95
N ALA A 28 0.98 19.13 -5.63
CA ALA A 28 0.34 18.17 -4.73
C ALA A 28 -1.19 18.22 -4.85
N SER A 29 -1.78 19.41 -4.92
CA SER A 29 -3.22 19.61 -5.11
C SER A 29 -3.70 19.03 -6.45
N SER A 30 -2.97 19.28 -7.54
CA SER A 30 -3.29 18.69 -8.85
C SER A 30 -3.22 17.16 -8.84
N ASN A 31 -2.20 16.59 -8.19
CA ASN A 31 -2.07 15.15 -8.07
C ASN A 31 -3.19 14.54 -7.20
N LEU A 32 -3.59 15.23 -6.13
CA LEU A 32 -4.71 14.81 -5.29
C LEU A 32 -6.02 14.77 -6.08
N GLN A 33 -6.30 15.82 -6.88
CA GLN A 33 -7.51 15.84 -7.73
C GLN A 33 -7.51 14.69 -8.73
N LYS A 34 -6.38 14.41 -9.38
CA LYS A 34 -6.25 13.26 -10.30
C LYS A 34 -6.48 11.93 -9.59
N ALA A 35 -5.91 11.76 -8.40
CA ALA A 35 -6.08 10.54 -7.61
C ALA A 35 -7.54 10.35 -7.18
N LYS A 36 -8.22 11.41 -6.74
CA LYS A 36 -9.65 11.37 -6.40
C LYS A 36 -10.50 10.99 -7.61
N LYS A 37 -10.27 11.62 -8.76
CA LYS A 37 -10.99 11.27 -9.98
C LYS A 37 -10.81 9.81 -10.37
N ASN A 38 -9.59 9.28 -10.34
CA ASN A 38 -9.32 7.88 -10.63
C ASN A 38 -10.05 6.94 -9.64
N LEU A 39 -10.12 7.32 -8.36
CA LEU A 39 -10.86 6.57 -7.35
C LEU A 39 -12.36 6.57 -7.68
N GLU A 40 -12.95 7.73 -7.91
CA GLU A 40 -14.36 7.89 -8.25
C GLU A 40 -14.77 7.09 -9.50
N GLU A 41 -13.88 6.98 -10.48
CA GLU A 41 -14.09 6.18 -11.70
C GLU A 41 -13.97 4.65 -11.44
N THR A 42 -13.19 4.23 -10.46
CA THR A 42 -12.90 2.81 -10.19
C THR A 42 -13.82 2.23 -9.11
N GLU A 43 -14.22 3.03 -8.15
CA GLU A 43 -14.99 2.61 -6.99
C GLU A 43 -16.34 1.95 -7.33
N PRO A 44 -17.16 2.46 -8.27
CA PRO A 44 -18.43 1.83 -8.66
C PRO A 44 -18.23 0.41 -9.21
N TYR A 45 -17.18 0.21 -9.99
CA TYR A 45 -16.83 -1.11 -10.53
C TYR A 45 -16.50 -2.10 -9.40
N PHE A 46 -15.72 -1.67 -8.43
CA PHE A 46 -15.34 -2.50 -7.29
C PHE A 46 -16.58 -2.92 -6.46
N TYR A 47 -17.46 -1.99 -6.13
CA TYR A 47 -18.68 -2.31 -5.39
C TYR A 47 -19.64 -3.20 -6.19
N THR A 48 -19.75 -2.98 -7.50
CA THR A 48 -20.57 -3.85 -8.34
C THR A 48 -20.05 -5.28 -8.33
N LEU A 49 -18.74 -5.49 -8.44
CA LEU A 49 -18.13 -6.81 -8.32
C LEU A 49 -18.40 -7.47 -6.96
N GLN A 50 -18.26 -6.72 -5.86
CA GLN A 50 -18.57 -7.24 -4.53
C GLN A 50 -20.01 -7.72 -4.41
N ILE A 51 -20.98 -6.93 -4.89
CA ILE A 51 -22.40 -7.27 -4.88
C ILE A 51 -22.66 -8.52 -5.73
N MET A 52 -22.06 -8.59 -6.92
CA MET A 52 -22.22 -9.76 -7.81
C MET A 52 -21.66 -11.03 -7.16
N ILE A 53 -20.46 -10.97 -6.57
CA ILE A 53 -19.84 -12.11 -5.89
C ILE A 53 -20.72 -12.55 -4.71
N ALA A 54 -21.13 -11.59 -3.86
CA ALA A 54 -22.01 -11.88 -2.73
C ALA A 54 -23.35 -12.50 -3.17
N GLY A 55 -23.93 -12.01 -4.27
CA GLY A 55 -25.15 -12.56 -4.86
C GLY A 55 -24.96 -13.99 -5.33
N ILE A 56 -23.88 -14.28 -6.05
CA ILE A 56 -23.55 -15.64 -6.51
C ILE A 56 -23.41 -16.58 -5.31
N LEU A 57 -22.60 -16.20 -4.32
CA LEU A 57 -22.37 -16.99 -3.11
C LEU A 57 -23.67 -17.25 -2.32
N GLY A 58 -24.54 -16.25 -2.21
CA GLY A 58 -25.82 -16.37 -1.50
C GLY A 58 -26.85 -17.27 -2.18
N HIS A 59 -26.76 -17.48 -3.49
CA HIS A 59 -27.66 -18.36 -4.27
C HIS A 59 -27.15 -19.79 -4.40
N MET A 60 -25.91 -20.07 -4.02
CA MET A 60 -25.34 -21.42 -4.11
C MET A 60 -25.72 -22.24 -2.87
N GLN A 61 -26.79 -23.03 -3.01
CA GLN A 61 -27.19 -24.00 -2.00
C GLN A 61 -26.22 -25.19 -2.00
N GLY A 62 -25.51 -25.41 -0.89
CA GLY A 62 -24.62 -26.56 -0.72
C GLY A 62 -23.12 -26.24 -0.60
N GLY A 63 -22.75 -24.95 -0.61
CA GLY A 63 -21.35 -24.53 -0.51
C GLY A 63 -20.60 -24.64 -1.85
N ILE A 64 -19.50 -23.93 -1.93
CA ILE A 64 -18.59 -24.02 -3.09
C ILE A 64 -17.35 -24.77 -2.64
N GLU A 65 -17.18 -25.99 -3.16
CA GLU A 65 -15.92 -26.70 -3.02
C GLU A 65 -14.89 -26.11 -4.01
N HIS A 66 -14.24 -25.05 -3.58
CA HIS A 66 -13.18 -24.44 -4.38
C HIS A 66 -12.04 -23.96 -3.48
N GLN A 67 -10.83 -24.12 -3.95
CA GLN A 67 -9.62 -23.81 -3.20
C GLN A 67 -9.56 -22.39 -2.61
N TYR A 68 -10.25 -21.42 -3.18
CA TYR A 68 -10.27 -20.03 -2.68
C TYR A 68 -11.30 -19.81 -1.56
N PHE A 69 -12.21 -20.74 -1.33
CA PHE A 69 -13.22 -20.69 -0.28
C PHE A 69 -12.99 -21.71 0.85
N ASP A 70 -11.96 -22.52 0.70
CA ASP A 70 -11.58 -23.49 1.71
C ASP A 70 -10.82 -22.80 2.85
N GLU A 71 -11.43 -22.71 4.03
CA GLU A 71 -10.90 -22.05 5.23
C GLU A 71 -9.85 -22.89 5.97
N ARG A 72 -9.69 -24.19 5.61
CA ARG A 72 -8.77 -25.13 6.27
C ARG A 72 -8.85 -25.05 7.78
N PRO A 73 -9.97 -25.40 8.41
CA PRO A 73 -10.14 -25.30 9.86
C PRO A 73 -9.18 -26.24 10.63
N GLU A 74 -8.66 -27.26 9.97
CA GLU A 74 -7.69 -28.21 10.51
C GLU A 74 -6.30 -27.62 10.75
N ILE A 75 -5.94 -26.53 10.05
CA ILE A 75 -4.65 -25.87 10.21
C ILE A 75 -4.72 -24.84 11.34
N LYS A 76 -3.92 -25.04 12.39
CA LYS A 76 -3.83 -24.10 13.50
C LYS A 76 -3.38 -22.71 13.01
N GLU A 77 -3.88 -21.67 13.65
CA GLU A 77 -3.57 -20.30 13.24
C GLU A 77 -2.07 -19.98 13.27
N ALA A 78 -1.32 -20.57 14.19
CA ALA A 78 0.13 -20.41 14.29
C ALA A 78 0.91 -21.05 13.14
N ASP A 79 0.33 -22.07 12.47
CA ASP A 79 0.96 -22.79 11.36
C ASP A 79 0.53 -22.22 9.98
N ARG A 80 -0.40 -21.28 9.99
CA ARG A 80 -0.88 -20.64 8.76
C ARG A 80 0.13 -19.64 8.22
N LYS A 81 0.45 -19.73 6.95
CA LYS A 81 1.20 -18.70 6.24
C LYS A 81 0.30 -17.50 5.93
N LYS A 82 0.75 -16.31 6.27
CA LYS A 82 0.00 -15.06 6.07
C LYS A 82 0.83 -14.11 5.20
N GLY A 83 0.27 -13.71 4.06
CA GLY A 83 0.86 -12.67 3.21
C GLY A 83 0.27 -11.29 3.54
N TYR A 84 1.12 -10.31 3.82
CA TYR A 84 0.72 -8.94 4.09
C TYR A 84 1.17 -8.02 2.96
N ILE A 85 0.22 -7.34 2.33
CA ILE A 85 0.51 -6.30 1.33
C ILE A 85 0.43 -4.94 2.03
N VAL A 86 1.58 -4.28 2.16
CA VAL A 86 1.69 -2.98 2.82
C VAL A 86 1.92 -1.90 1.78
N VAL A 87 1.03 -0.91 1.73
CA VAL A 87 1.09 0.20 0.78
C VAL A 87 1.52 1.46 1.49
N THR A 88 2.70 1.98 1.12
CA THR A 88 3.25 3.23 1.65
C THR A 88 3.51 4.21 0.52
N ALA A 89 3.80 5.47 0.85
CA ALA A 89 4.24 6.44 -0.13
C ALA A 89 5.68 6.17 -0.62
N ASP A 90 6.01 6.72 -1.79
CA ASP A 90 7.39 6.70 -2.32
C ASP A 90 8.25 7.81 -1.74
N LYS A 91 7.63 8.92 -1.29
CA LYS A 91 8.30 10.11 -0.75
C LYS A 91 7.68 10.54 0.56
N GLY A 92 8.44 11.30 1.36
CA GLY A 92 7.99 11.90 2.60
C GLY A 92 6.95 13.02 2.40
N LEU A 93 6.73 13.78 3.45
CA LEU A 93 5.78 14.89 3.53
C LEU A 93 4.30 14.45 3.41
N ALA A 94 3.98 13.23 3.83
CA ALA A 94 2.63 12.67 3.88
C ALA A 94 2.05 12.64 5.31
N GLY A 95 2.49 13.55 6.19
CA GLY A 95 2.09 13.56 7.60
C GLY A 95 2.40 12.23 8.30
N GLY A 96 1.51 11.79 9.18
CA GLY A 96 1.65 10.54 9.93
C GLY A 96 1.29 9.26 9.16
N TYR A 97 0.80 9.35 7.92
CA TYR A 97 0.28 8.20 7.16
C TYR A 97 1.26 7.03 7.13
N ASN A 98 2.48 7.25 6.61
CA ASN A 98 3.45 6.18 6.46
C ASN A 98 3.85 5.57 7.82
N HIS A 99 4.00 6.41 8.85
CA HIS A 99 4.33 5.95 10.19
C HIS A 99 3.24 5.04 10.76
N ASN A 100 1.99 5.44 10.63
CA ASN A 100 0.84 4.67 11.13
C ASN A 100 0.69 3.34 10.40
N VAL A 101 0.83 3.34 9.06
CA VAL A 101 0.78 2.10 8.26
C VAL A 101 1.92 1.14 8.63
N ILE A 102 3.14 1.65 8.77
CA ILE A 102 4.31 0.85 9.15
C ILE A 102 4.14 0.27 10.55
N LYS A 103 3.66 1.08 11.51
CA LYS A 103 3.39 0.62 12.89
C LYS A 103 2.36 -0.51 12.89
N LEU A 104 1.25 -0.32 12.19
CA LEU A 104 0.21 -1.34 12.08
C LEU A 104 0.75 -2.63 11.43
N ALA A 105 1.53 -2.52 10.36
CA ALA A 105 2.16 -3.67 9.72
C ALA A 105 3.10 -4.42 10.68
N GLN A 106 3.89 -3.69 11.48
CA GLN A 106 4.76 -4.31 12.48
C GLN A 106 3.97 -5.09 13.53
N GLU A 107 2.85 -4.54 14.01
CA GLU A 107 1.97 -5.22 14.96
C GLU A 107 1.42 -6.56 14.42
N PHE A 108 1.21 -6.66 13.11
CA PHE A 108 0.81 -7.91 12.46
C PHE A 108 1.98 -8.88 12.25
N LEU A 109 3.15 -8.35 11.90
CA LEU A 109 4.35 -9.17 11.70
C LEU A 109 4.89 -9.77 13.01
N ASP A 110 4.68 -9.09 14.13
CA ASP A 110 5.09 -9.55 15.45
C ASP A 110 4.19 -10.69 16.00
N LYS A 111 3.05 -10.97 15.34
CA LYS A 111 2.20 -12.11 15.69
C LYS A 111 2.86 -13.43 15.27
N PRO A 112 2.65 -14.51 16.05
CA PRO A 112 3.17 -15.82 15.71
C PRO A 112 2.60 -16.31 14.36
N GLY A 113 3.45 -17.00 13.60
CA GLY A 113 3.10 -17.57 12.30
C GLY A 113 4.18 -17.31 11.25
N HIS A 114 4.00 -17.89 10.09
CA HIS A 114 4.85 -17.64 8.92
C HIS A 114 4.33 -16.43 8.15
N ASN A 115 4.94 -15.27 8.40
CA ASN A 115 4.50 -14.01 7.80
C ASN A 115 5.38 -13.65 6.60
N GLU A 116 4.78 -13.43 5.45
CA GLU A 116 5.44 -12.96 4.23
C GLU A 116 5.01 -11.51 3.94
N LEU A 117 5.99 -10.61 3.73
CA LEU A 117 5.74 -9.18 3.62
C LEU A 117 6.00 -8.69 2.20
N PHE A 118 4.97 -8.09 1.60
CA PHE A 118 5.02 -7.43 0.30
C PHE A 118 4.84 -5.93 0.48
N VAL A 119 5.80 -5.13 0.04
CA VAL A 119 5.77 -3.68 0.25
C VAL A 119 5.70 -2.93 -1.07
N LEU A 120 4.62 -2.19 -1.24
CA LEU A 120 4.45 -1.19 -2.29
C LEU A 120 4.83 0.19 -1.73
N GLY A 121 5.66 0.91 -2.45
CA GLY A 121 6.18 2.22 -2.03
C GLY A 121 7.57 2.15 -1.41
N GLN A 122 8.37 3.17 -1.75
CA GLN A 122 9.80 3.19 -1.42
C GLN A 122 10.07 3.38 0.08
N LEU A 123 9.21 4.16 0.77
CA LEU A 123 9.44 4.46 2.20
C LEU A 123 9.30 3.20 3.07
N GLY A 124 8.23 2.44 2.88
CA GLY A 124 8.03 1.20 3.62
C GLY A 124 9.12 0.18 3.34
N ARG A 125 9.47 0.03 2.05
CA ARG A 125 10.56 -0.88 1.65
C ARG A 125 11.86 -0.52 2.37
N SER A 126 12.28 0.75 2.31
CA SER A 126 13.51 1.21 2.97
C SER A 126 13.46 1.03 4.49
N TYR A 127 12.29 1.19 5.10
CA TYR A 127 12.11 0.98 6.53
C TYR A 127 12.33 -0.48 6.93
N PHE A 128 11.59 -1.41 6.29
CA PHE A 128 11.64 -2.82 6.65
C PHE A 128 12.99 -3.47 6.31
N GLN A 129 13.63 -3.07 5.21
CA GLN A 129 14.99 -3.50 4.89
C GLN A 129 16.02 -3.08 5.96
N LYS A 130 15.91 -1.85 6.50
CA LYS A 130 16.79 -1.39 7.60
C LYS A 130 16.54 -2.15 8.91
N LYS A 131 15.35 -2.70 9.08
CA LYS A 131 14.98 -3.53 10.24
C LYS A 131 15.32 -5.01 10.05
N ASN A 132 15.97 -5.38 8.95
CA ASN A 132 16.27 -6.77 8.57
C ASN A 132 15.01 -7.67 8.52
N VAL A 133 13.85 -7.09 8.24
CA VAL A 133 12.65 -7.85 7.94
C VAL A 133 12.75 -8.35 6.51
N ASP A 134 12.50 -9.64 6.31
CA ASP A 134 12.47 -10.21 4.97
C ASP A 134 11.28 -9.64 4.19
N VAL A 135 11.59 -8.94 3.09
CA VAL A 135 10.59 -8.30 2.23
C VAL A 135 10.70 -8.92 0.85
N ASP A 136 9.60 -9.45 0.35
CA ASP A 136 9.58 -9.90 -1.04
C ASP A 136 9.91 -8.73 -1.97
N THR A 137 11.00 -8.87 -2.71
CA THR A 137 11.52 -7.84 -3.63
C THR A 137 10.92 -7.92 -5.04
N SER A 138 9.96 -8.83 -5.27
CA SER A 138 9.31 -9.01 -6.57
C SER A 138 8.58 -7.74 -7.04
N PHE A 139 8.11 -6.93 -6.10
CA PHE A 139 7.41 -5.69 -6.40
C PHE A 139 8.30 -4.47 -6.22
N LYS A 140 8.96 -4.07 -7.28
CA LYS A 140 9.75 -2.82 -7.33
C LYS A 140 8.92 -1.63 -7.80
N TYR A 141 7.60 -1.70 -7.66
CA TYR A 141 6.74 -0.65 -8.19
C TYR A 141 6.60 0.52 -7.24
N THR A 142 6.70 1.72 -7.81
CA THR A 142 6.28 2.94 -7.15
C THR A 142 4.76 3.02 -7.15
N VAL A 143 4.18 3.62 -6.12
CA VAL A 143 2.72 3.83 -6.05
C VAL A 143 2.24 5.04 -6.84
N GLN A 144 3.16 5.84 -7.40
CA GLN A 144 2.85 7.12 -8.05
C GLN A 144 2.05 7.04 -9.35
N LYS A 145 2.07 5.92 -10.05
CA LYS A 145 1.33 5.73 -11.31
C LYS A 145 0.71 4.35 -11.31
N PRO A 146 -0.40 4.15 -10.61
CA PRO A 146 -1.11 2.87 -10.64
C PRO A 146 -1.62 2.61 -12.07
N THR A 147 -1.42 1.38 -12.54
CA THR A 147 -1.95 0.94 -13.84
C THR A 147 -2.58 -0.42 -13.66
N MET A 148 -3.57 -0.74 -14.50
CA MET A 148 -4.21 -2.06 -14.51
C MET A 148 -3.20 -3.19 -14.74
N HIS A 149 -2.20 -2.97 -15.59
CA HIS A 149 -1.13 -3.94 -15.81
C HIS A 149 -0.37 -4.27 -14.51
N ARG A 150 0.04 -3.24 -13.75
CA ARG A 150 0.73 -3.45 -12.46
C ARG A 150 -0.14 -4.17 -11.44
N ALA A 151 -1.41 -3.78 -11.35
CA ALA A 151 -2.37 -4.45 -10.47
C ALA A 151 -2.52 -5.93 -10.83
N ARG A 152 -2.59 -6.26 -12.12
CA ARG A 152 -2.65 -7.65 -12.61
C ARG A 152 -1.39 -8.43 -12.24
N VAL A 153 -0.21 -7.88 -12.45
CA VAL A 153 1.06 -8.55 -12.07
C VAL A 153 1.12 -8.84 -10.57
N ILE A 154 0.66 -7.90 -9.75
CA ILE A 154 0.58 -8.12 -8.29
C ILE A 154 -0.41 -9.24 -7.97
N ALA A 155 -1.60 -9.21 -8.55
CA ALA A 155 -2.62 -10.23 -8.34
C ALA A 155 -2.16 -11.63 -8.79
N GLU A 156 -1.56 -11.76 -9.97
CA GLU A 156 -0.99 -13.01 -10.47
C GLU A 156 0.06 -13.58 -9.50
N LYS A 157 0.98 -12.75 -9.04
CA LYS A 157 2.00 -13.18 -8.07
C LYS A 157 1.38 -13.65 -6.75
N MET A 158 0.36 -12.93 -6.24
CA MET A 158 -0.33 -13.35 -5.01
C MET A 158 -1.05 -14.68 -5.19
N LEU A 159 -1.73 -14.87 -6.32
CA LEU A 159 -2.41 -16.13 -6.65
C LEU A 159 -1.43 -17.30 -6.80
N ASP A 160 -0.29 -17.07 -7.44
CA ASP A 160 0.76 -18.10 -7.60
C ASP A 160 1.32 -18.55 -6.24
N LEU A 161 1.63 -17.58 -5.36
CA LEU A 161 2.10 -17.89 -4.01
C LEU A 161 1.04 -18.65 -3.21
N PHE A 162 -0.19 -18.17 -3.21
CA PHE A 162 -1.31 -18.81 -2.55
C PHE A 162 -1.52 -20.27 -3.05
N ASN A 163 -1.50 -20.47 -4.36
CA ASN A 163 -1.67 -21.80 -4.97
C ASN A 163 -0.50 -22.73 -4.67
N ARG A 164 0.73 -22.21 -4.65
CA ARG A 164 1.94 -22.98 -4.31
C ARG A 164 1.90 -23.46 -2.87
N ASP A 165 1.60 -22.57 -1.95
CA ASP A 165 1.59 -22.88 -0.52
C ASP A 165 0.42 -23.79 -0.12
N ARG A 166 -0.62 -23.90 -0.96
CA ARG A 166 -1.70 -24.88 -0.79
C ARG A 166 -1.36 -26.28 -1.25
N LYS A 167 -0.35 -26.43 -2.09
CA LYS A 167 0.09 -27.73 -2.62
C LYS A 167 1.18 -28.39 -1.79
N SER A 168 1.75 -27.66 -0.86
CA SER A 168 2.76 -28.13 0.09
C SER A 168 2.12 -28.49 1.42
#